data_6028996d3c65d289971a27f96d1ebd26
#
_entry.id   6028996d3c65d289971a27f96d1ebd26
#
_cell.length_a   1.000
_cell.length_b   1.000
_cell.length_c   1.000
_cell.angle_alpha   90.00
_cell.angle_beta   90.00
_cell.angle_gamma   90.00
#
_symmetry.space_group_name_H-M   'P 1'
#
loop_
_entity.id
_entity.type
_entity.pdbx_description
1 polymer ?
#
loop_
_entity_poly.entity_id
_entity_poly.type
_entity_poly.pdbx_seq_one_letter_code
_entity_poly.pdbx_strand_id
1 'polypeptide(L)'
;MESTLTRIQNWYKLNCNGDWEHSYGMKISNLDNPGWDIKIDIKGTALENIDYKKEFQNPNNELDWYFISSTESTLNMSCGIDNFEQVLKIFLDEIIPKHSKAEYYYDIYLPLTGYKFDVLTLAKGKVINEKTIQLTEVFPIEYKNIKVMDLDLIDFNQNDLDKLKFNYEIGDKISVDLTEVFDGLVLTEKKN
;
A
#
# COMPACT_ATOMS: atom_id res chain seq x y z
N MET A 1 13.91 -9.50 11.61
CA MET A 1 12.68 -8.67 11.71
C MET A 1 12.94 -7.39 10.95
N GLU A 2 12.01 -6.95 10.11
CA GLU A 2 12.20 -5.70 9.37
C GLU A 2 12.12 -4.49 10.31
N SER A 3 12.80 -3.40 9.91
CA SER A 3 12.75 -2.15 10.66
C SER A 3 11.37 -1.51 10.57
N THR A 4 10.98 -0.72 11.57
CA THR A 4 9.75 0.06 11.57
C THR A 4 9.65 0.94 10.33
N LEU A 5 10.76 1.58 9.93
CA LEU A 5 10.82 2.41 8.74
C LEU A 5 10.54 1.62 7.45
N THR A 6 11.15 0.44 7.29
CA THR A 6 10.91 -0.41 6.11
C THR A 6 9.45 -0.82 6.02
N ARG A 7 8.81 -1.16 7.15
CA ARG A 7 7.39 -1.53 7.18
C ARG A 7 6.46 -0.36 6.83
N ILE A 8 6.77 0.85 7.30
CA ILE A 8 6.06 2.07 6.90
C ILE A 8 6.17 2.31 5.38
N GLN A 9 7.38 2.16 4.82
CA GLN A 9 7.60 2.28 3.37
C GLN A 9 6.79 1.25 2.58
N ASN A 10 6.72 0.00 3.06
CA ASN A 10 5.92 -1.04 2.41
C ASN A 10 4.42 -0.73 2.47
N TRP A 11 3.91 -0.27 3.62
CA TRP A 11 2.51 0.16 3.73
C TRP A 11 2.20 1.31 2.76
N TYR A 12 3.09 2.31 2.65
CA TYR A 12 2.93 3.40 1.69
C TYR A 12 2.85 2.88 0.26
N LYS A 13 3.78 2.02 -0.14
CA LYS A 13 3.81 1.39 -1.47
C LYS A 13 2.53 0.65 -1.82
N LEU A 14 1.93 -0.09 -0.87
CA LEU A 14 0.67 -0.79 -1.10
C LEU A 14 -0.48 0.14 -1.47
N ASN A 15 -0.43 1.40 -1.04
CA ASN A 15 -1.48 2.37 -1.33
C ASN A 15 -1.19 3.23 -2.57
N CYS A 16 0.02 3.18 -3.12
CA CYS A 16 0.34 3.82 -4.40
C CYS A 16 -0.32 3.04 -5.55
N ASN A 17 -1.14 3.72 -6.32
CA ASN A 17 -1.91 3.12 -7.43
C ASN A 17 -1.95 4.00 -8.69
N GLY A 18 -1.09 5.02 -8.77
CA GLY A 18 -1.05 6.00 -9.85
C GLY A 18 -1.85 7.27 -9.57
N ASP A 19 -2.76 7.25 -8.58
CA ASP A 19 -3.60 8.39 -8.22
C ASP A 19 -3.44 8.80 -6.75
N TRP A 20 -3.39 7.83 -5.84
CA TRP A 20 -3.38 8.07 -4.40
C TRP A 20 -2.15 8.87 -3.96
N GLU A 21 -0.96 8.49 -4.40
CA GLU A 21 0.31 9.13 -4.04
C GLU A 21 0.46 10.57 -4.55
N HIS A 22 -0.34 10.99 -5.52
CA HIS A 22 -0.36 12.36 -6.03
C HIS A 22 -1.18 13.32 -5.15
N SER A 23 -2.09 12.79 -4.33
CA SER A 23 -3.01 13.59 -3.53
C SER A 23 -2.88 13.35 -2.03
N TYR A 24 -2.36 12.20 -1.64
CA TYR A 24 -2.33 11.69 -0.27
C TYR A 24 -0.93 11.20 0.11
N GLY A 25 -0.71 10.95 1.40
CA GLY A 25 0.57 10.46 1.87
C GLY A 25 0.76 10.57 3.37
N MET A 26 2.01 10.74 3.78
CA MET A 26 2.39 10.89 5.18
C MET A 26 3.19 12.18 5.36
N LYS A 27 2.85 12.94 6.40
CA LYS A 27 3.60 14.11 6.85
C LYS A 27 4.16 13.86 8.23
N ILE A 28 5.42 14.26 8.42
CA ILE A 28 6.10 14.23 9.71
C ILE A 28 6.66 15.63 9.95
N SER A 29 6.36 16.21 11.10
CA SER A 29 6.85 17.50 11.52
C SER A 29 7.21 17.52 13.00
N ASN A 30 7.91 18.56 13.43
CA ASN A 30 8.24 18.75 14.83
C ASN A 30 7.20 19.66 15.49
N LEU A 31 7.00 19.43 16.78
CA LEU A 31 6.30 20.35 17.66
C LEU A 31 7.29 21.31 18.33
N ASP A 32 6.88 22.53 18.63
CA ASP A 32 7.67 23.51 19.38
C ASP A 32 7.83 23.13 20.87
N ASN A 33 6.90 22.44 21.46
CA ASN A 33 7.14 21.58 22.63
C ASN A 33 7.84 20.33 22.14
N PRO A 34 9.12 20.06 22.47
CA PRO A 34 9.89 19.02 21.81
C PRO A 34 9.11 17.72 21.61
N GLY A 35 8.79 17.40 20.36
CA GLY A 35 7.98 16.25 20.01
C GLY A 35 7.75 16.13 18.51
N TRP A 36 6.90 15.23 18.14
CA TRP A 36 6.60 14.87 16.75
C TRP A 36 5.11 14.99 16.47
N ASP A 37 4.78 15.48 15.28
CA ASP A 37 3.45 15.46 14.72
C ASP A 37 3.49 14.67 13.41
N ILE A 38 2.66 13.62 13.34
CA ILE A 38 2.60 12.70 12.21
C ILE A 38 1.15 12.67 11.73
N LYS A 39 0.97 12.98 10.47
CA LYS A 39 -0.32 12.89 9.80
C LYS A 39 -0.23 11.87 8.68
N ILE A 40 -1.12 10.88 8.68
CA ILE A 40 -1.24 9.87 7.63
C ILE A 40 -2.60 10.04 6.97
N ASP A 41 -2.62 10.26 5.66
CA ASP A 41 -3.86 10.25 4.90
C ASP A 41 -4.32 8.80 4.73
N ILE A 42 -5.55 8.51 5.17
CA ILE A 42 -6.16 7.17 5.12
C ILE A 42 -7.34 7.10 4.14
N LYS A 43 -7.69 8.22 3.51
CA LYS A 43 -8.73 8.25 2.47
C LYS A 43 -8.32 7.37 1.29
N GLY A 44 -9.23 6.56 0.78
CA GLY A 44 -8.96 5.62 -0.30
C GLY A 44 -8.12 4.41 0.09
N THR A 45 -7.81 4.22 1.37
CA THR A 45 -7.08 3.05 1.89
C THR A 45 -8.02 2.11 2.65
N ALA A 46 -7.50 0.94 3.03
CA ALA A 46 -8.22 0.00 3.89
C ALA A 46 -8.60 0.58 5.28
N LEU A 47 -7.99 1.69 5.68
CA LEU A 47 -8.22 2.37 6.96
C LEU A 47 -9.20 3.56 6.85
N GLU A 48 -9.73 3.87 5.69
CA GLU A 48 -10.67 4.98 5.54
C GLU A 48 -11.89 4.83 6.44
N ASN A 49 -12.31 5.93 7.12
CA ASN A 49 -13.43 5.97 8.05
C ASN A 49 -13.27 5.12 9.33
N ILE A 50 -12.04 4.78 9.72
CA ILE A 50 -11.85 4.15 11.04
C ILE A 50 -12.18 5.16 12.15
N ASP A 51 -12.74 4.66 13.25
CA ASP A 51 -12.88 5.41 14.50
C ASP A 51 -11.81 4.89 15.47
N TYR A 52 -10.78 5.70 15.70
CA TYR A 52 -9.66 5.34 16.56
C TYR A 52 -9.21 6.49 17.41
N LYS A 53 -9.09 6.23 18.71
CA LYS A 53 -8.47 7.15 19.67
C LYS A 53 -7.64 6.36 20.67
N LYS A 54 -6.41 6.82 20.90
CA LYS A 54 -5.53 6.28 21.93
C LYS A 54 -4.65 7.40 22.50
N GLU A 55 -4.52 7.46 23.81
CA GLU A 55 -3.69 8.44 24.47
C GLU A 55 -2.91 7.81 25.62
N PHE A 56 -1.77 8.36 25.89
CA PHE A 56 -0.92 7.99 27.01
C PHE A 56 -0.15 9.22 27.50
N GLN A 57 -0.04 9.38 28.80
CA GLN A 57 0.79 10.38 29.46
C GLN A 57 1.48 9.73 30.67
N ASN A 58 2.79 9.76 30.71
CA ASN A 58 3.55 9.29 31.84
C ASN A 58 3.48 10.33 32.98
N PRO A 59 2.93 9.99 34.16
CA PRO A 59 2.79 10.97 35.25
C PRO A 59 4.12 11.40 35.86
N ASN A 60 5.20 10.66 35.59
CA ASN A 60 6.55 10.91 36.12
C ASN A 60 7.52 11.49 35.08
N ASN A 61 7.10 11.64 33.84
CA ASN A 61 7.92 12.17 32.75
C ASN A 61 7.06 12.92 31.74
N GLU A 62 7.11 14.24 31.76
CA GLU A 62 6.34 15.10 30.86
C GLU A 62 6.72 14.95 29.38
N LEU A 63 7.88 14.38 29.04
CA LEU A 63 8.33 14.14 27.69
C LEU A 63 7.86 12.80 27.14
N ASP A 64 7.31 11.92 27.97
CA ASP A 64 6.84 10.57 27.61
C ASP A 64 5.29 10.56 27.49
N TRP A 65 4.83 10.83 26.29
CA TRP A 65 3.40 10.91 25.99
C TRP A 65 3.12 10.66 24.50
N TYR A 66 1.91 10.24 24.20
CA TYR A 66 1.37 10.26 22.84
C TYR A 66 -0.15 10.45 22.83
N PHE A 67 -0.62 11.01 21.72
CA PHE A 67 -2.02 11.13 21.40
C PHE A 67 -2.22 10.71 19.94
N ILE A 68 -3.15 9.77 19.71
CA ILE A 68 -3.48 9.25 18.39
C ILE A 68 -5.00 9.38 18.20
N SER A 69 -5.44 9.95 17.08
CA SER A 69 -6.84 10.04 16.75
C SER A 69 -7.05 9.96 15.24
N SER A 70 -8.19 9.43 14.83
CA SER A 70 -8.59 9.43 13.43
C SER A 70 -9.71 10.43 13.15
N THR A 71 -9.77 10.83 11.90
CA THR A 71 -10.94 11.41 11.25
C THR A 71 -11.39 10.44 10.14
N GLU A 72 -12.39 10.80 9.35
CA GLU A 72 -12.81 10.00 8.19
C GLU A 72 -11.66 9.73 7.20
N SER A 73 -10.75 10.69 7.05
CA SER A 73 -9.73 10.69 6.00
C SER A 73 -8.28 10.74 6.49
N THR A 74 -8.05 10.93 7.79
CA THR A 74 -6.70 11.09 8.33
C THR A 74 -6.53 10.40 9.68
N LEU A 75 -5.34 9.87 9.89
CA LEU A 75 -4.85 9.46 11.20
C LEU A 75 -3.81 10.48 11.67
N ASN A 76 -4.06 11.09 12.81
CA ASN A 76 -3.19 12.09 13.41
C ASN A 76 -2.54 11.50 14.65
N MET A 77 -1.21 11.61 14.75
CA MET A 77 -0.42 11.09 15.86
C MET A 77 0.54 12.19 16.32
N SER A 78 0.40 12.61 17.57
CA SER A 78 1.35 13.52 18.20
C SER A 78 2.01 12.82 19.38
N CYS A 79 3.31 13.05 19.59
CA CYS A 79 4.03 12.36 20.65
C CYS A 79 5.26 13.12 21.15
N GLY A 80 5.70 12.76 22.34
CA GLY A 80 6.96 13.21 22.89
C GLY A 80 8.18 12.80 22.07
N ILE A 81 9.32 13.42 22.35
CA ILE A 81 10.54 13.30 21.55
C ILE A 81 11.03 11.85 21.41
N ASP A 82 10.87 11.03 22.43
CA ASP A 82 11.35 9.64 22.45
C ASP A 82 10.28 8.62 22.02
N ASN A 83 9.03 9.06 21.78
CA ASN A 83 7.92 8.16 21.46
C ASN A 83 7.66 7.99 19.94
N PHE A 84 8.50 8.56 19.09
CA PHE A 84 8.31 8.53 17.63
C PHE A 84 8.16 7.10 17.08
N GLU A 85 9.10 6.23 17.39
CA GLU A 85 9.05 4.84 16.93
C GLU A 85 7.87 4.07 17.55
N GLN A 86 7.51 4.40 18.78
CA GLN A 86 6.40 3.76 19.48
C GLN A 86 5.07 4.02 18.78
N VAL A 87 4.78 5.27 18.39
CA VAL A 87 3.52 5.58 17.69
C VAL A 87 3.47 4.97 16.30
N LEU A 88 4.60 4.88 15.60
CA LEU A 88 4.69 4.17 14.32
C LEU A 88 4.44 2.66 14.50
N LYS A 89 4.92 2.04 15.57
CA LYS A 89 4.62 0.64 15.91
C LYS A 89 3.14 0.45 16.25
N ILE A 90 2.52 1.36 16.98
CA ILE A 90 1.06 1.31 17.23
C ILE A 90 0.30 1.31 15.89
N PHE A 91 0.69 2.15 14.96
CA PHE A 91 0.10 2.16 13.62
C PHE A 91 0.25 0.81 12.92
N LEU A 92 1.46 0.24 12.86
CA LEU A 92 1.77 -0.99 12.14
C LEU A 92 1.23 -2.27 12.82
N ASP A 93 1.30 -2.35 14.15
CA ASP A 93 1.05 -3.58 14.90
C ASP A 93 -0.35 -3.63 15.52
N GLU A 94 -1.01 -2.48 15.62
CA GLU A 94 -2.33 -2.40 16.24
C GLU A 94 -3.39 -1.85 15.27
N ILE A 95 -3.17 -0.68 14.67
CA ILE A 95 -4.19 -0.03 13.85
C ILE A 95 -4.41 -0.81 12.55
N ILE A 96 -3.36 -1.05 11.78
CA ILE A 96 -3.50 -1.77 10.50
C ILE A 96 -4.16 -3.15 10.68
N PRO A 97 -3.66 -4.04 11.57
CA PRO A 97 -4.22 -5.39 11.67
C PRO A 97 -5.65 -5.46 12.20
N LYS A 98 -6.04 -4.51 13.06
CA LYS A 98 -7.34 -4.56 13.74
C LYS A 98 -8.44 -3.75 13.05
N HIS A 99 -8.07 -2.72 12.29
CA HIS A 99 -9.01 -1.76 11.74
C HIS A 99 -9.07 -1.71 10.21
N SER A 100 -8.17 -2.43 9.50
CA SER A 100 -8.28 -2.54 8.04
C SER A 100 -9.59 -3.22 7.64
N LYS A 101 -10.28 -2.63 6.65
CA LYS A 101 -11.54 -3.18 6.12
C LYS A 101 -11.31 -4.54 5.48
N ALA A 102 -12.07 -5.54 5.90
CA ALA A 102 -11.96 -6.91 5.38
C ALA A 102 -12.35 -7.02 3.89
N GLU A 103 -13.20 -6.10 3.41
CA GLU A 103 -13.65 -6.04 2.01
C GLU A 103 -12.78 -5.11 1.14
N TYR A 104 -11.68 -4.59 1.65
CA TYR A 104 -10.77 -3.77 0.84
C TYR A 104 -9.87 -4.67 0.00
N TYR A 105 -9.88 -4.44 -1.32
CA TYR A 105 -9.09 -5.18 -2.29
C TYR A 105 -8.12 -4.23 -2.98
N TYR A 106 -6.89 -4.68 -3.13
CA TYR A 106 -5.85 -3.96 -3.86
C TYR A 106 -5.81 -4.43 -5.31
N ASP A 107 -5.72 -3.49 -6.23
CA ASP A 107 -5.40 -3.79 -7.61
C ASP A 107 -3.91 -4.15 -7.72
N ILE A 108 -3.63 -5.26 -8.37
CA ILE A 108 -2.27 -5.73 -8.63
C ILE A 108 -2.16 -6.11 -10.10
N TYR A 109 -1.05 -5.79 -10.72
CA TYR A 109 -0.78 -6.13 -12.10
C TYR A 109 0.25 -7.23 -12.18
N LEU A 110 -0.12 -8.39 -12.71
CA LEU A 110 0.70 -9.60 -12.74
C LEU A 110 1.22 -9.90 -14.14
N PRO A 111 2.47 -10.37 -14.26
CA PRO A 111 3.09 -10.63 -15.54
C PRO A 111 2.36 -11.75 -16.30
N LEU A 112 2.16 -11.51 -17.59
CA LEU A 112 1.72 -12.50 -18.56
C LEU A 112 2.92 -13.09 -19.28
N THR A 113 2.82 -14.35 -19.65
CA THR A 113 3.82 -15.05 -20.47
C THR A 113 3.30 -15.33 -21.87
N GLY A 114 4.19 -15.68 -22.81
CA GLY A 114 3.81 -16.01 -24.20
C GLY A 114 4.01 -14.88 -25.20
N TYR A 115 4.51 -13.74 -24.76
CA TYR A 115 4.86 -12.62 -25.63
C TYR A 115 6.31 -12.17 -25.40
N LYS A 116 6.87 -11.44 -26.39
CA LYS A 116 8.28 -11.00 -26.37
C LYS A 116 8.57 -9.80 -25.45
N PHE A 117 7.55 -9.11 -25.02
CA PHE A 117 7.64 -7.94 -24.14
C PHE A 117 6.97 -8.22 -22.79
N ASP A 118 7.33 -7.45 -21.78
CA ASP A 118 6.72 -7.49 -20.46
C ASP A 118 5.31 -6.88 -20.49
N VAL A 119 4.31 -7.74 -20.42
CA VAL A 119 2.89 -7.39 -20.39
C VAL A 119 2.33 -7.80 -19.03
N LEU A 120 1.59 -6.91 -18.39
CA LEU A 120 0.94 -7.14 -17.11
C LEU A 120 -0.58 -7.15 -17.28
N THR A 121 -1.28 -7.95 -16.51
CA THR A 121 -2.75 -7.94 -16.44
C THR A 121 -3.24 -7.64 -15.04
N LEU A 122 -4.40 -6.99 -14.96
CA LEU A 122 -5.06 -6.66 -13.70
C LEU A 122 -5.55 -7.92 -12.98
N ALA A 123 -5.30 -7.97 -11.70
CA ALA A 123 -5.89 -8.89 -10.74
C ALA A 123 -6.24 -8.13 -9.46
N LYS A 124 -6.97 -8.75 -8.54
CA LYS A 124 -7.25 -8.20 -7.22
C LYS A 124 -6.84 -9.15 -6.12
N GLY A 125 -6.46 -8.59 -5.00
CA GLY A 125 -6.12 -9.39 -3.84
C GLY A 125 -6.29 -8.66 -2.52
N LYS A 126 -6.24 -9.44 -1.44
CA LYS A 126 -6.23 -8.97 -0.06
C LYS A 126 -4.83 -8.96 0.49
N VAL A 127 -4.48 -7.92 1.23
CA VAL A 127 -3.21 -7.84 1.93
C VAL A 127 -3.17 -8.88 3.07
N ILE A 128 -2.11 -9.68 3.09
CA ILE A 128 -1.77 -10.57 4.21
C ILE A 128 -0.81 -9.86 5.18
N ASN A 129 0.12 -9.10 4.62
CA ASN A 129 1.05 -8.24 5.35
C ASN A 129 1.54 -7.14 4.40
N GLU A 130 2.41 -6.23 4.89
CA GLU A 130 2.87 -5.05 4.16
C GLU A 130 3.64 -5.34 2.86
N LYS A 131 3.81 -6.63 2.50
CA LYS A 131 4.54 -7.06 1.30
C LYS A 131 3.85 -8.13 0.49
N THR A 132 2.76 -8.68 1.01
CA THR A 132 2.17 -9.88 0.42
C THR A 132 0.68 -9.70 0.24
N ILE A 133 0.23 -9.92 -1.00
CA ILE A 133 -1.16 -9.96 -1.38
C ILE A 133 -1.54 -11.41 -1.70
N GLN A 134 -2.70 -11.85 -1.23
CA GLN A 134 -3.31 -13.09 -1.65
C GLN A 134 -4.34 -12.80 -2.74
N LEU A 135 -4.19 -13.43 -3.89
CA LEU A 135 -5.10 -13.25 -5.02
C LEU A 135 -6.51 -13.73 -4.68
N THR A 136 -7.49 -12.90 -5.01
CA THR A 136 -8.92 -13.17 -4.80
C THR A 136 -9.73 -13.14 -6.08
N GLU A 137 -9.24 -12.40 -7.09
CA GLU A 137 -9.90 -12.24 -8.37
C GLU A 137 -8.85 -12.06 -9.47
N VAL A 138 -9.08 -12.69 -10.60
CA VAL A 138 -8.31 -12.51 -11.82
C VAL A 138 -9.26 -12.09 -12.94
N PHE A 139 -8.82 -11.17 -13.78
CA PHE A 139 -9.65 -10.65 -14.87
C PHE A 139 -9.29 -11.31 -16.20
N PRO A 140 -10.23 -11.36 -17.15
CA PRO A 140 -9.94 -11.79 -18.50
C PRO A 140 -8.79 -10.99 -19.12
N ILE A 141 -7.97 -11.65 -19.96
CA ILE A 141 -6.90 -10.99 -20.69
C ILE A 141 -7.54 -10.17 -21.82
N GLU A 142 -7.77 -8.89 -21.55
CA GLU A 142 -8.39 -7.92 -22.46
C GLU A 142 -7.60 -6.61 -22.43
N TYR A 143 -7.61 -5.84 -23.51
CA TYR A 143 -6.89 -4.57 -23.61
C TYR A 143 -7.10 -3.63 -22.42
N LYS A 144 -8.32 -3.52 -21.92
CA LYS A 144 -8.66 -2.65 -20.76
C LYS A 144 -7.99 -3.07 -19.45
N ASN A 145 -7.59 -4.34 -19.34
CA ASN A 145 -7.00 -4.93 -18.13
C ASN A 145 -5.46 -5.05 -18.23
N ILE A 146 -4.87 -4.62 -19.35
CA ILE A 146 -3.45 -4.79 -19.64
C ILE A 146 -2.70 -3.48 -19.38
N LYS A 147 -1.53 -3.61 -18.80
CA LYS A 147 -0.50 -2.58 -18.73
C LYS A 147 0.75 -3.07 -19.45
N VAL A 148 1.44 -2.16 -20.08
CA VAL A 148 2.70 -2.43 -20.79
C VAL A 148 3.82 -1.64 -20.17
N MET A 149 5.00 -2.24 -20.09
CA MET A 149 6.16 -1.61 -19.47
C MET A 149 6.90 -0.66 -20.41
N ASP A 150 6.72 -0.82 -21.73
CA ASP A 150 7.43 -0.02 -22.73
C ASP A 150 6.51 0.44 -23.88
N LEU A 151 6.83 1.61 -24.44
CA LEU A 151 6.11 2.23 -25.57
C LEU A 151 6.22 1.49 -26.90
N ASP A 152 7.20 0.59 -27.05
CA ASP A 152 7.46 -0.12 -28.31
C ASP A 152 6.36 -1.14 -28.70
N LEU A 153 5.24 -1.15 -27.98
CA LEU A 153 4.06 -2.02 -28.21
C LEU A 153 3.00 -1.42 -29.13
N ILE A 154 3.35 -0.45 -29.95
CA ILE A 154 2.43 0.20 -30.92
C ILE A 154 1.75 -0.82 -31.88
N ASP A 155 2.37 -2.00 -32.05
CA ASP A 155 1.85 -3.07 -32.93
C ASP A 155 1.15 -4.23 -32.18
N PHE A 156 0.86 -4.10 -30.87
CA PHE A 156 0.17 -5.12 -30.09
C PHE A 156 -1.29 -5.27 -30.56
N ASN A 157 -1.69 -6.45 -30.97
CA ASN A 157 -3.00 -6.70 -31.58
C ASN A 157 -3.71 -7.93 -30.96
N GLN A 158 -4.93 -8.24 -31.43
CA GLN A 158 -5.76 -9.31 -30.89
C GLN A 158 -5.05 -10.71 -30.99
N ASN A 159 -4.30 -10.97 -32.06
CA ASN A 159 -3.56 -12.24 -32.18
C ASN A 159 -2.45 -12.37 -31.13
N ASP A 160 -1.97 -11.25 -30.59
CA ASP A 160 -0.98 -11.24 -29.54
C ASP A 160 -1.62 -11.49 -28.18
N LEU A 161 -2.83 -10.97 -27.93
CA LEU A 161 -3.62 -11.31 -26.75
C LEU A 161 -3.86 -12.82 -26.63
N ASP A 162 -4.18 -13.48 -27.75
CA ASP A 162 -4.48 -14.91 -27.78
C ASP A 162 -3.28 -15.80 -27.45
N LYS A 163 -2.05 -15.28 -27.49
CA LYS A 163 -0.82 -15.97 -27.12
C LYS A 163 -0.47 -15.83 -25.64
N LEU A 164 -1.05 -14.83 -24.98
CA LEU A 164 -0.74 -14.53 -23.58
C LEU A 164 -1.30 -15.60 -22.64
N LYS A 165 -0.53 -15.91 -21.61
CA LYS A 165 -0.90 -16.88 -20.58
C LYS A 165 -0.76 -16.28 -19.19
N PHE A 166 -1.77 -16.49 -18.38
CA PHE A 166 -1.78 -16.16 -16.98
C PHE A 166 -1.40 -17.41 -16.17
N ASN A 167 -0.41 -17.31 -15.30
CA ASN A 167 0.17 -18.46 -14.59
C ASN A 167 -0.12 -18.44 -13.08
N TYR A 168 -1.06 -17.62 -12.63
CA TYR A 168 -1.43 -17.49 -11.22
C TYR A 168 -2.84 -18.02 -10.98
N GLU A 169 -3.09 -18.49 -9.76
CA GLU A 169 -4.39 -19.01 -9.34
C GLU A 169 -4.96 -18.19 -8.17
N ILE A 170 -6.28 -18.19 -8.01
CA ILE A 170 -6.93 -17.61 -6.83
C ILE A 170 -6.43 -18.33 -5.59
N GLY A 171 -5.96 -17.57 -4.61
CA GLY A 171 -5.33 -18.09 -3.40
C GLY A 171 -3.81 -17.96 -3.37
N ASP A 172 -3.17 -17.72 -4.52
CA ASP A 172 -1.72 -17.50 -4.57
C ASP A 172 -1.31 -16.29 -3.73
N LYS A 173 -0.16 -16.43 -3.07
CA LYS A 173 0.45 -15.38 -2.26
C LYS A 173 1.57 -14.73 -3.02
N ILE A 174 1.35 -13.49 -3.42
CA ILE A 174 2.28 -12.73 -4.25
C ILE A 174 3.03 -11.72 -3.38
N SER A 175 4.35 -11.79 -3.42
CA SER A 175 5.21 -10.74 -2.87
C SER A 175 5.22 -9.56 -3.82
N VAL A 176 4.92 -8.35 -3.33
CA VAL A 176 4.65 -7.20 -4.19
C VAL A 176 5.66 -6.07 -4.00
N ASP A 177 5.87 -5.30 -5.08
CA ASP A 177 6.58 -4.02 -5.08
C ASP A 177 5.97 -3.10 -6.17
N LEU A 178 6.34 -1.82 -6.15
CA LEU A 178 5.94 -0.88 -7.18
C LEU A 178 6.82 -1.02 -8.42
N THR A 179 6.19 -0.93 -9.58
CA THR A 179 6.86 -0.95 -10.89
C THR A 179 6.32 0.20 -11.74
N GLU A 180 7.20 0.88 -12.44
CA GLU A 180 6.84 1.89 -13.43
C GLU A 180 6.34 1.20 -14.70
N VAL A 181 5.21 1.66 -15.20
CA VAL A 181 4.62 1.28 -16.49
C VAL A 181 4.40 2.56 -17.30
N PHE A 182 4.05 2.42 -18.57
CA PHE A 182 3.90 3.56 -19.49
C PHE A 182 3.02 4.71 -18.94
N ASP A 183 1.94 4.38 -18.23
CA ASP A 183 0.96 5.34 -17.72
C ASP A 183 1.01 5.54 -16.20
N GLY A 184 2.12 5.23 -15.52
CA GLY A 184 2.32 5.50 -14.10
C GLY A 184 2.94 4.36 -13.30
N LEU A 185 2.71 4.37 -11.98
CA LEU A 185 3.17 3.32 -11.07
C LEU A 185 2.05 2.31 -10.82
N VAL A 186 2.40 1.04 -10.83
CA VAL A 186 1.49 -0.06 -10.47
C VAL A 186 2.11 -1.00 -9.45
N LEU A 187 1.27 -1.59 -8.63
CA LEU A 187 1.68 -2.67 -7.74
C LEU A 187 1.77 -3.96 -8.56
N THR A 188 2.90 -4.65 -8.50
CA THR A 188 3.13 -5.90 -9.24
C THR A 188 3.91 -6.91 -8.41
N GLU A 189 4.09 -8.12 -8.94
CA GLU A 189 4.95 -9.11 -8.34
C GLU A 189 6.38 -8.59 -8.24
N LYS A 190 6.98 -8.75 -7.07
CA LYS A 190 8.38 -8.41 -6.84
C LYS A 190 9.28 -9.33 -7.65
N LYS A 191 10.05 -8.78 -8.58
CA LYS A 191 11.11 -9.51 -9.28
C LYS A 191 12.25 -9.86 -8.30
N ASN A 192 12.63 -11.12 -8.23
CA ASN A 192 13.75 -11.61 -7.41
C ASN A 192 15.11 -11.21 -8.01
#